data_db0287bfdefe5401762960cafad09a1a
#
_entry.id   db0287bfdefe5401762960cafad09a1a
#
_cell.length_a   1.000
_cell.length_b   1.000
_cell.length_c   1.000
_cell.angle_alpha   90.00
_cell.angle_beta   90.00
_cell.angle_gamma   90.00
#
_symmetry.space_group_name_H-M   'P 1'
#
loop_
_entity.id
_entity.type
_entity.pdbx_description
1 polymer ?
#
loop_
_entity_poly.entity_id
_entity_poly.type
_entity_poly.pdbx_seq_one_letter_code
_entity_poly.pdbx_strand_id
1 'polypeptide(L)'
;MLFRSSLINDIIKLSELDEADHQMEMERIDLYKLAENCVQMMQVTAEKQGIRLILQGESTMVMANKGLMDEVFYNLCSNAIRYNKPGGSVTVTVGTKDERPFLSVADTGIGIPKECQERVFERFYRVDKSRSKSTGGTGLGLAIVKHIVAQHNAALHLDSELDEGTTIEIVF
;
A
#
# COMPACT_ATOMS: atom_id res chain seq x y z
N MET A 1 22.50 -4.45 -5.49
CA MET A 1 22.14 -3.75 -6.73
C MET A 1 20.64 -3.40 -6.83
N LEU A 2 19.74 -4.31 -6.50
CA LEU A 2 18.27 -4.07 -6.58
C LEU A 2 17.76 -2.92 -5.69
N PHE A 3 18.34 -2.71 -4.52
CA PHE A 3 17.92 -1.66 -3.59
C PHE A 3 18.18 -0.24 -4.11
N ARG A 4 19.30 -0.01 -4.82
CA ARG A 4 19.59 1.32 -5.38
C ARG A 4 18.66 1.70 -6.53
N SER A 5 18.26 0.74 -7.36
CA SER A 5 17.32 1.00 -8.45
C SER A 5 15.90 1.27 -7.93
N SER A 6 15.45 0.58 -6.89
CA SER A 6 14.15 0.83 -6.24
C SER A 6 14.09 2.23 -5.63
N LEU A 7 15.12 2.64 -4.89
CA LEU A 7 15.18 3.97 -4.27
C LEU A 7 15.14 5.09 -5.31
N ILE A 8 15.91 4.95 -6.40
CA ILE A 8 15.93 5.95 -7.48
C ILE A 8 14.55 6.06 -8.14
N ASN A 9 13.90 4.94 -8.41
CA ASN A 9 12.56 4.92 -9.00
C ASN A 9 11.52 5.57 -8.07
N ASP A 10 11.57 5.30 -6.77
CA ASP A 10 10.67 5.90 -5.79
C ASP A 10 10.87 7.42 -5.68
N ILE A 11 12.12 7.90 -5.74
CA ILE A 11 12.45 9.34 -5.73
C ILE A 11 11.92 10.01 -7.00
N ILE A 12 12.12 9.40 -8.16
CA ILE A 12 11.61 9.92 -9.45
C ILE A 12 10.08 10.03 -9.39
N LYS A 13 9.40 8.98 -8.94
CA LYS A 13 7.95 8.99 -8.79
C LYS A 13 7.45 10.09 -7.86
N LEU A 14 8.08 10.28 -6.70
CA LEU A 14 7.71 11.37 -5.81
C LEU A 14 7.92 12.74 -6.44
N SER A 15 9.01 12.93 -7.19
CA SER A 15 9.26 14.18 -7.91
C SER A 15 8.19 14.42 -8.98
N GLU A 16 7.82 13.40 -9.76
CA GLU A 16 6.75 13.49 -10.75
C GLU A 16 5.40 13.80 -10.11
N LEU A 17 5.10 13.21 -8.96
CA LEU A 17 3.87 13.47 -8.21
C LEU A 17 3.84 14.89 -7.62
N ASP A 18 4.99 15.43 -7.17
CA ASP A 18 5.11 16.80 -6.65
C ASP A 18 4.97 17.86 -7.76
N GLU A 19 5.43 17.55 -8.97
CA GLU A 19 5.34 18.45 -10.13
C GLU A 19 3.99 18.37 -10.86
N ALA A 20 3.11 17.45 -10.48
CA ALA A 20 1.85 17.18 -11.16
C ALA A 20 0.77 18.26 -10.89
N ASP A 21 1.04 19.45 -11.37
CA ASP A 21 -0.01 20.40 -11.82
C ASP A 21 -0.61 19.93 -13.17
N HIS A 22 -0.21 18.75 -13.64
CA HIS A 22 -0.65 18.15 -14.88
C HIS A 22 -1.99 17.46 -14.67
N GLN A 23 -2.89 17.66 -15.61
CA GLN A 23 -4.19 16.97 -15.67
C GLN A 23 -3.96 15.46 -15.60
N MET A 24 -4.15 14.88 -14.41
CA MET A 24 -4.09 13.46 -14.19
C MET A 24 -5.23 12.80 -14.97
N GLU A 25 -4.89 11.90 -15.88
CA GLU A 25 -5.91 11.18 -16.65
C GLU A 25 -6.70 10.27 -15.70
N MET A 26 -7.96 10.61 -15.49
CA MET A 26 -8.91 9.83 -14.69
C MET A 26 -9.76 9.00 -15.62
N GLU A 27 -9.86 7.72 -15.34
CA GLU A 27 -10.71 6.77 -16.07
C GLU A 27 -11.57 5.95 -15.10
N ARG A 28 -12.61 5.34 -15.62
CA ARG A 28 -13.46 4.44 -14.84
C ARG A 28 -12.78 3.08 -14.72
N ILE A 29 -12.29 2.75 -13.54
CA ILE A 29 -11.57 1.52 -13.26
C ILE A 29 -12.31 0.64 -12.27
N ASP A 30 -12.07 -0.67 -12.34
CA ASP A 30 -12.55 -1.65 -11.38
C ASP A 30 -11.44 -1.95 -10.36
N LEU A 31 -11.63 -1.48 -9.12
CA LEU A 31 -10.66 -1.70 -8.04
C LEU A 31 -10.43 -3.18 -7.74
N TYR A 32 -11.46 -4.02 -7.86
CA TYR A 32 -11.32 -5.45 -7.60
C TYR A 32 -10.39 -6.14 -8.60
N LYS A 33 -10.47 -5.76 -9.89
CA LYS A 33 -9.56 -6.29 -10.91
C LYS A 33 -8.11 -5.86 -10.68
N LEU A 34 -7.89 -4.63 -10.23
CA LEU A 34 -6.54 -4.18 -9.87
C LEU A 34 -6.00 -4.94 -8.65
N ALA A 35 -6.83 -5.13 -7.63
CA ALA A 35 -6.49 -5.93 -6.46
C ALA A 35 -6.15 -7.38 -6.85
N GLU A 36 -6.94 -8.00 -7.72
CA GLU A 36 -6.72 -9.35 -8.22
C GLU A 36 -5.38 -9.47 -8.94
N ASN A 37 -5.08 -8.55 -9.85
CA ASN A 37 -3.78 -8.51 -10.55
C ASN A 37 -2.60 -8.36 -9.58
N CYS A 38 -2.72 -7.46 -8.59
CA CYS A 38 -1.69 -7.27 -7.58
C CYS A 38 -1.46 -8.52 -6.74
N VAL A 39 -2.53 -9.16 -6.26
CA VAL A 39 -2.46 -10.40 -5.47
C VAL A 39 -1.80 -11.51 -6.28
N GLN A 40 -2.18 -11.71 -7.54
CA GLN A 40 -1.57 -12.70 -8.42
C GLN A 40 -0.07 -12.44 -8.63
N MET A 41 0.31 -11.18 -8.87
CA MET A 41 1.71 -10.80 -9.07
C MET A 41 2.56 -11.05 -7.81
N MET A 42 2.00 -10.84 -6.62
CA MET A 42 2.72 -10.94 -5.35
C MET A 42 2.66 -12.34 -4.71
N GLN A 43 1.88 -13.26 -5.26
CA GLN A 43 1.65 -14.60 -4.69
C GLN A 43 2.96 -15.34 -4.41
N VAL A 44 3.86 -15.41 -5.38
CA VAL A 44 5.16 -16.11 -5.24
C VAL A 44 6.03 -15.48 -4.14
N THR A 45 6.00 -14.16 -4.04
CA THR A 45 6.78 -13.43 -3.01
C THR A 45 6.23 -13.70 -1.61
N ALA A 46 4.91 -13.70 -1.46
CA ALA A 46 4.24 -14.00 -0.20
C ALA A 46 4.48 -15.44 0.24
N GLU A 47 4.35 -16.40 -0.67
CA GLU A 47 4.60 -17.83 -0.41
C GLU A 47 6.02 -18.11 0.07
N LYS A 48 7.03 -17.48 -0.55
CA LYS A 48 8.43 -17.57 -0.11
C LYS A 48 8.67 -17.08 1.32
N GLN A 49 7.82 -16.17 1.81
CA GLN A 49 7.87 -15.65 3.17
C GLN A 49 6.88 -16.36 4.11
N GLY A 50 6.16 -17.38 3.61
CA GLY A 50 5.16 -18.12 4.39
C GLY A 50 3.92 -17.28 4.73
N ILE A 51 3.58 -16.31 3.88
CA ILE A 51 2.44 -15.41 4.07
C ILE A 51 1.31 -15.80 3.12
N ARG A 52 0.09 -15.88 3.64
CA ARG A 52 -1.11 -16.13 2.83
C ARG A 52 -1.69 -14.81 2.32
N LEU A 53 -1.88 -14.71 1.01
CA LEU A 53 -2.63 -13.62 0.38
C LEU A 53 -4.08 -14.01 0.20
N ILE A 54 -5.00 -13.14 0.62
CA ILE A 54 -6.44 -13.34 0.56
C ILE A 54 -7.04 -12.12 -0.14
N LEU A 55 -7.86 -12.36 -1.16
CA LEU A 55 -8.65 -11.32 -1.83
C LEU A 55 -10.12 -11.50 -1.46
N GLN A 56 -10.77 -10.43 -1.06
CA GLN A 56 -12.18 -10.40 -0.68
C GLN A 56 -12.90 -9.21 -1.32
N GLY A 57 -14.21 -9.33 -1.43
CA GLY A 57 -15.07 -8.25 -1.90
C GLY A 57 -15.63 -8.49 -3.29
N GLU A 58 -15.91 -7.39 -3.99
CA GLU A 58 -16.64 -7.43 -5.27
C GLU A 58 -16.15 -6.33 -6.22
N SER A 59 -16.51 -6.48 -7.51
CA SER A 59 -16.26 -5.46 -8.53
C SER A 59 -16.79 -4.09 -8.08
N THR A 60 -15.90 -3.12 -7.99
CA THR A 60 -16.21 -1.79 -7.46
C THR A 60 -15.57 -0.74 -8.36
N MET A 61 -16.42 0.06 -9.01
CA MET A 61 -15.99 1.06 -9.98
C MET A 61 -15.68 2.38 -9.32
N VAL A 62 -14.55 2.99 -9.68
CA VAL A 62 -14.16 4.35 -9.27
C VAL A 62 -13.60 5.14 -10.47
N MET A 63 -13.65 6.47 -10.37
CA MET A 63 -12.90 7.35 -11.26
C MET A 63 -11.51 7.59 -10.67
N ALA A 64 -10.48 7.03 -11.30
CA ALA A 64 -9.11 7.13 -10.80
C ALA A 64 -8.08 6.99 -11.93
N ASN A 65 -6.83 7.32 -11.65
CA ASN A 65 -5.73 7.00 -12.54
C ASN A 65 -5.29 5.54 -12.28
N LYS A 66 -5.41 4.71 -13.30
CA LYS A 66 -5.12 3.28 -13.20
C LYS A 66 -3.70 3.00 -12.72
N GLY A 67 -2.69 3.65 -13.32
CA GLY A 67 -1.28 3.42 -12.98
C GLY A 67 -0.96 3.80 -11.53
N LEU A 68 -1.54 4.89 -11.04
CA LEU A 68 -1.37 5.30 -9.65
C LEU A 68 -2.09 4.36 -8.67
N MET A 69 -3.25 3.81 -9.06
CA MET A 69 -3.92 2.80 -8.23
C MET A 69 -3.15 1.47 -8.19
N ASP A 70 -2.56 1.04 -9.31
CA ASP A 70 -1.64 -0.11 -9.33
C ASP A 70 -0.47 0.10 -8.35
N GLU A 71 0.09 1.31 -8.30
CA GLU A 71 1.16 1.69 -7.36
C GLU A 71 0.69 1.66 -5.89
N VAL A 72 -0.54 2.11 -5.61
CA VAL A 72 -1.13 2.03 -4.26
C VAL A 72 -1.23 0.58 -3.80
N PHE A 73 -1.83 -0.30 -4.61
CA PHE A 73 -1.94 -1.72 -4.27
C PHE A 73 -0.57 -2.37 -4.07
N TYR A 74 0.38 -2.09 -4.95
CA TYR A 74 1.74 -2.62 -4.83
C TYR A 74 2.42 -2.21 -3.53
N ASN A 75 2.40 -0.92 -3.18
CA ASN A 75 3.05 -0.43 -1.96
C ASN A 75 2.40 -0.97 -0.69
N LEU A 76 1.07 -1.01 -0.63
CA LEU A 76 0.35 -1.54 0.52
C LEU A 76 0.59 -3.04 0.70
N CYS A 77 0.45 -3.84 -0.36
CA CYS A 77 0.67 -5.28 -0.29
C CYS A 77 2.14 -5.64 -0.02
N SER A 78 3.08 -4.93 -0.66
CA SER A 78 4.51 -5.12 -0.41
C SER A 78 4.89 -4.87 1.04
N ASN A 79 4.37 -3.80 1.65
CA ASN A 79 4.58 -3.51 3.07
C ASN A 79 3.94 -4.57 3.96
N ALA A 80 2.69 -4.96 3.69
CA ALA A 80 1.95 -5.96 4.44
C ALA A 80 2.63 -7.34 4.45
N ILE A 81 3.28 -7.72 3.34
CA ILE A 81 4.08 -8.95 3.26
C ILE A 81 5.40 -8.77 4.00
N ARG A 82 6.12 -7.66 3.76
CA ARG A 82 7.45 -7.39 4.33
C ARG A 82 7.47 -7.34 5.83
N TYR A 83 6.47 -6.71 6.44
CA TYR A 83 6.38 -6.51 7.89
C TYR A 83 5.47 -7.53 8.57
N ASN A 84 5.15 -8.61 7.88
CA ASN A 84 4.36 -9.71 8.45
C ASN A 84 5.21 -10.67 9.28
N LYS A 85 4.53 -11.58 9.94
CA LYS A 85 5.12 -12.69 10.69
C LYS A 85 5.02 -13.98 9.87
N PRO A 86 5.98 -14.91 9.98
CA PRO A 86 5.86 -16.23 9.33
C PRO A 86 4.54 -16.91 9.72
N GLY A 87 3.84 -17.46 8.74
CA GLY A 87 2.51 -18.07 8.94
C GLY A 87 1.35 -17.07 9.00
N GLY A 88 1.63 -15.78 8.88
CA GLY A 88 0.62 -14.72 8.86
C GLY A 88 -0.15 -14.63 7.53
N SER A 89 -0.97 -13.59 7.44
CA SER A 89 -1.80 -13.33 6.26
C SER A 89 -1.84 -11.85 5.91
N VAL A 90 -2.16 -11.59 4.64
CA VAL A 90 -2.54 -10.28 4.12
C VAL A 90 -3.88 -10.44 3.44
N THR A 91 -4.86 -9.65 3.85
CA THR A 91 -6.20 -9.62 3.27
C THR A 91 -6.38 -8.29 2.52
N VAL A 92 -6.63 -8.39 1.23
CA VAL A 92 -7.00 -7.26 0.38
C VAL A 92 -8.51 -7.29 0.21
N THR A 93 -9.19 -6.22 0.60
CA THR A 93 -10.66 -6.10 0.50
C THR A 93 -11.03 -4.92 -0.37
N VAL A 94 -11.96 -5.13 -1.29
CA VAL A 94 -12.52 -4.08 -2.14
C VAL A 94 -14.04 -4.16 -2.09
N GLY A 95 -14.70 -3.02 -1.97
CA GLY A 95 -16.16 -2.99 -1.90
C GLY A 95 -16.70 -1.58 -1.73
N THR A 96 -17.93 -1.51 -1.24
CA THR A 96 -18.65 -0.25 -0.97
C THR A 96 -19.10 -0.22 0.50
N LYS A 97 -18.85 0.88 1.17
CA LYS A 97 -19.24 1.14 2.56
C LYS A 97 -19.88 2.53 2.64
N ASP A 98 -21.08 2.60 3.18
CA ASP A 98 -21.84 3.86 3.24
C ASP A 98 -21.92 4.56 1.87
N GLU A 99 -22.25 3.78 0.82
CA GLU A 99 -22.32 4.21 -0.59
C GLU A 99 -21.00 4.72 -1.19
N ARG A 100 -19.90 4.60 -0.48
CA ARG A 100 -18.56 5.01 -0.93
C ARG A 100 -17.70 3.80 -1.27
N PRO A 101 -17.06 3.78 -2.44
CA PRO A 101 -16.07 2.78 -2.77
C PRO A 101 -14.90 2.80 -1.79
N PHE A 102 -14.38 1.64 -1.43
CA PHE A 102 -13.18 1.53 -0.61
C PHE A 102 -12.29 0.37 -1.05
N LEU A 103 -11.03 0.49 -0.72
CA LEU A 103 -10.08 -0.61 -0.70
C LEU A 103 -9.39 -0.65 0.67
N SER A 104 -9.04 -1.83 1.12
CA SER A 104 -8.34 -2.03 2.38
C SER A 104 -7.30 -3.14 2.24
N VAL A 105 -6.16 -2.96 2.86
CA VAL A 105 -5.11 -3.98 3.00
C VAL A 105 -4.84 -4.17 4.49
N ALA A 106 -5.14 -5.37 4.99
CA ALA A 106 -4.96 -5.74 6.39
C ALA A 106 -3.92 -6.87 6.51
N ASP A 107 -2.97 -6.72 7.40
CA ASP A 107 -1.98 -7.74 7.70
C ASP A 107 -2.03 -8.18 9.17
N THR A 108 -1.52 -9.36 9.44
CA THR A 108 -1.36 -9.92 10.80
C THR A 108 0.10 -9.81 11.27
N GLY A 109 0.78 -8.73 10.87
CA GLY A 109 2.21 -8.56 11.07
C GLY A 109 2.60 -7.99 12.43
N ILE A 110 3.72 -7.29 12.44
CA ILE A 110 4.31 -6.74 13.67
C ILE A 110 3.58 -5.52 14.21
N GLY A 111 2.69 -4.92 13.41
CA GLY A 111 2.03 -3.66 13.76
C GLY A 111 2.97 -2.46 13.83
N ILE A 112 2.41 -1.31 14.15
CA ILE A 112 3.10 -0.02 14.23
C ILE A 112 2.86 0.60 15.61
N PRO A 113 3.93 0.94 16.36
CA PRO A 113 3.79 1.63 17.64
C PRO A 113 2.99 2.93 17.49
N LYS A 114 2.13 3.24 18.46
CA LYS A 114 1.22 4.41 18.40
C LYS A 114 1.95 5.72 18.14
N GLU A 115 3.11 5.91 18.77
CA GLU A 115 3.96 7.08 18.59
C GLU A 115 4.57 7.23 17.19
N CYS A 116 4.54 6.15 16.38
CA CYS A 116 5.07 6.14 15.02
C CYS A 116 3.98 6.28 13.93
N GLN A 117 2.71 6.06 14.28
CA GLN A 117 1.62 5.94 13.29
C GLN A 117 1.39 7.20 12.46
N GLU A 118 1.55 8.37 13.04
CA GLU A 118 1.45 9.63 12.29
C GLU A 118 2.63 9.83 11.33
N ARG A 119 3.79 9.30 11.69
CA ARG A 119 5.06 9.51 10.99
C ARG A 119 5.35 8.50 9.89
N VAL A 120 4.68 7.34 9.86
CA VAL A 120 4.94 6.30 8.85
C VAL A 120 4.65 6.75 7.41
N PHE A 121 3.91 7.84 7.24
CA PHE A 121 3.64 8.48 5.94
C PHE A 121 4.64 9.59 5.57
N GLU A 122 5.61 9.89 6.47
CA GLU A 122 6.69 10.83 6.17
C GLU A 122 7.71 10.18 5.22
N ARG A 123 8.30 10.98 4.33
CA ARG A 123 9.36 10.50 3.41
C ARG A 123 10.57 10.02 4.21
N PHE A 124 11.11 8.86 3.84
CA PHE A 124 12.28 8.22 4.45
C PHE A 124 12.10 7.80 5.92
N TYR A 125 10.90 7.97 6.49
CA TYR A 125 10.65 7.52 7.85
C TYR A 125 10.58 6.00 7.94
N ARG A 126 11.16 5.45 9.00
CA ARG A 126 11.15 4.02 9.32
C ARG A 126 11.12 3.84 10.82
N VAL A 127 10.23 2.97 11.30
CA VAL A 127 10.06 2.66 12.74
C VAL A 127 11.35 2.08 13.33
N ASP A 128 12.04 1.19 12.59
CA ASP A 128 13.29 0.57 13.01
C ASP A 128 14.35 0.64 11.90
N LYS A 129 15.39 1.44 12.14
CA LYS A 129 16.52 1.60 11.22
C LYS A 129 17.47 0.38 11.23
N SER A 130 17.47 -0.42 12.31
CA SER A 130 18.37 -1.56 12.46
C SER A 130 17.90 -2.79 11.67
N ARG A 131 16.61 -3.06 11.65
CA ARG A 131 15.99 -4.11 10.82
C ARG A 131 15.99 -3.74 9.34
N SER A 132 16.23 -2.48 9.03
CA SER A 132 16.13 -1.92 7.69
C SER A 132 17.17 -2.45 6.70
N LYS A 133 18.33 -2.89 7.17
CA LYS A 133 19.37 -3.45 6.28
C LYS A 133 19.00 -4.84 5.75
N SER A 134 18.22 -5.60 6.48
CA SER A 134 17.78 -6.96 6.08
C SER A 134 16.50 -6.97 5.26
N THR A 135 15.59 -5.99 5.44
CA THR A 135 14.28 -5.97 4.78
C THR A 135 14.19 -5.10 3.52
N GLY A 136 15.20 -4.27 3.23
CA GLY A 136 15.36 -3.57 1.94
C GLY A 136 14.31 -2.50 1.61
N GLY A 137 13.56 -1.95 2.57
CA GLY A 137 12.54 -0.91 2.32
C GLY A 137 13.16 0.49 2.16
N THR A 138 12.63 1.29 1.23
CA THR A 138 13.11 2.66 0.94
C THR A 138 12.61 3.71 1.95
N GLY A 139 11.51 3.42 2.66
CA GLY A 139 10.82 4.39 3.51
C GLY A 139 9.99 5.41 2.72
N LEU A 140 9.71 5.13 1.45
CA LEU A 140 8.97 6.02 0.56
C LEU A 140 7.59 5.50 0.17
N GLY A 141 7.34 4.18 0.28
CA GLY A 141 6.12 3.56 -0.21
C GLY A 141 4.83 4.14 0.38
N LEU A 142 4.76 4.34 1.69
CA LEU A 142 3.57 4.94 2.33
C LEU A 142 3.45 6.44 2.06
N ALA A 143 4.56 7.17 1.89
CA ALA A 143 4.54 8.56 1.46
C ALA A 143 3.96 8.70 0.04
N ILE A 144 4.33 7.80 -0.86
CA ILE A 144 3.76 7.70 -2.21
C ILE A 144 2.25 7.44 -2.13
N VAL A 145 1.81 6.45 -1.34
CA VAL A 145 0.38 6.14 -1.15
C VAL A 145 -0.38 7.36 -0.66
N LYS A 146 0.10 8.04 0.38
CA LYS A 146 -0.53 9.26 0.93
C LYS A 146 -0.70 10.34 -0.14
N HIS A 147 0.32 10.55 -0.96
CA HIS A 147 0.28 11.55 -2.02
C HIS A 147 -0.74 11.20 -3.10
N ILE A 148 -0.75 9.96 -3.57
CA ILE A 148 -1.71 9.48 -4.57
C ILE A 148 -3.15 9.58 -4.05
N VAL A 149 -3.40 9.16 -2.81
CA VAL A 149 -4.73 9.25 -2.18
C VAL A 149 -5.21 10.70 -2.12
N ALA A 150 -4.33 11.63 -1.75
CA ALA A 150 -4.66 13.07 -1.73
C ALA A 150 -5.01 13.61 -3.14
N GLN A 151 -4.28 13.21 -4.18
CA GLN A 151 -4.57 13.60 -5.56
C GLN A 151 -5.92 13.05 -6.06
N HIS A 152 -6.41 11.96 -5.50
CA HIS A 152 -7.72 11.38 -5.82
C HIS A 152 -8.86 11.91 -4.93
N ASN A 153 -8.59 12.88 -4.05
CA ASN A 153 -9.54 13.39 -3.05
C ASN A 153 -10.17 12.27 -2.19
N ALA A 154 -9.44 11.18 -2.00
CA ALA A 154 -9.84 10.05 -1.17
C ALA A 154 -9.37 10.23 0.28
N ALA A 155 -9.98 9.50 1.21
CA ALA A 155 -9.59 9.48 2.61
C ALA A 155 -8.70 8.27 2.91
N LEU A 156 -7.64 8.48 3.69
CA LEU A 156 -6.69 7.45 4.11
C LEU A 156 -6.82 7.21 5.62
N HIS A 157 -7.09 5.97 6.00
CA HIS A 157 -7.20 5.55 7.40
C HIS A 157 -6.17 4.48 7.72
N LEU A 158 -5.50 4.63 8.86
CA LEU A 158 -4.56 3.65 9.43
C LEU A 158 -5.10 3.17 10.77
N ASP A 159 -5.23 1.87 10.92
CA ASP A 159 -5.47 1.21 12.20
C ASP A 159 -4.39 0.15 12.41
N SER A 160 -3.68 0.24 13.52
CA SER A 160 -2.56 -0.67 13.80
C SER A 160 -2.37 -0.86 15.30
N GLU A 161 -2.13 -2.11 15.68
CA GLU A 161 -1.75 -2.47 17.02
C GLU A 161 -0.48 -3.32 17.02
N LEU A 162 0.43 -3.00 17.94
CA LEU A 162 1.72 -3.67 18.03
C LEU A 162 1.50 -5.17 18.27
N ASP A 163 2.22 -6.00 17.51
CA ASP A 163 2.13 -7.46 17.49
C ASP A 163 0.80 -8.07 17.01
N GLU A 164 -0.19 -7.27 16.64
CA GLU A 164 -1.46 -7.74 16.07
C GLU A 164 -1.54 -7.54 14.56
N GLY A 165 -1.05 -6.41 14.05
CA GLY A 165 -0.99 -6.13 12.62
C GLY A 165 -1.39 -4.71 12.27
N THR A 166 -1.56 -4.46 10.97
CA THR A 166 -1.89 -3.15 10.42
C THR A 166 -2.99 -3.26 9.37
N THR A 167 -3.92 -2.34 9.42
CA THR A 167 -4.93 -2.14 8.38
C THR A 167 -4.82 -0.73 7.82
N ILE A 168 -4.71 -0.62 6.51
CA ILE A 168 -4.77 0.66 5.79
C ILE A 168 -5.98 0.61 4.87
N GLU A 169 -6.91 1.56 5.06
CA GLU A 169 -8.14 1.70 4.28
C GLU A 169 -8.13 3.03 3.51
N ILE A 170 -8.55 2.98 2.26
CA ILE A 170 -8.73 4.14 1.39
C ILE A 170 -10.20 4.18 0.97
N VAL A 171 -10.86 5.31 1.20
CA VAL A 171 -12.28 5.54 0.88
C VAL A 171 -12.38 6.67 -0.13
N PHE A 172 -13.05 6.39 -1.25
CA PHE A 172 -13.22 7.30 -2.38
C PHE A 172 -14.48 8.16 -2.29
#